data_57d643ae916a6910d8bec14ff3f36382
#
_entry.id   57d643ae916a6910d8bec14ff3f36382
#
_cell.length_a   1.000
_cell.length_b   1.000
_cell.length_c   1.000
_cell.angle_alpha   90.00
_cell.angle_beta   90.00
_cell.angle_gamma   90.00
#
_symmetry.space_group_name_H-M   'P 1'
#
loop_
_entity.id
_entity.type
_entity.pdbx_description
1 polymer ?
#
loop_
_entity_poly.entity_id
_entity_poly.type
_entity_poly.pdbx_seq_one_letter_code
_entity_poly.pdbx_strand_id
1 'polypeptide(L)'
;MKSLEELKVIREKMQGQIELRKEHMGDLPILDGFKKHVLVCGGTGCTSSGSKKILEVLEKEIAKHGLQNEIGIVKTGCFGLCALGPIMIVYPEGSFYSMVNEEDIPEIVAEHLANGQVVKRLLYQETVKENEILPLQETKFYKKQRRVALRNCGVIAPENIEEYIGTRGYEALGKVLTEMTPDEVIQLMLDSGLRGRGGAGFPTGLKWKFASGNRGNVQKYVCCNADEGDPGAFMDRSILEGDPHVVLEAMAIAGYAIGASQGYIYVRAEYPIAIERLEIAIKQAREYGLLGKDIFGTGFDFDIDLRLGAGAFVCGEETALMTSIEGNRGEPRPRPPFPAVKGLFERPTILNNVETWANIPQIILNGPEWFANMGTEKSKGTKVFALGGKIHNTGLVEVPMGTTLREIVEEIGGGIPNGKQFKAAQTGGPSGGCIPAEHFDVPIDYDNLMAIGSMMGSGGLIVMDESTCMVDIAKFFLEFTVDESCGKCTPCRIGTRRMLEILEKITKGQATMEDLDKLEELCYHLKENSLCALGQTAPNPIISTLRYFRDEYIAHIVDKKCPAGVCKNLLQFSIIQDKCKKCSLCQKNCPVGAIEGSREEGFKIDTSKCIKCGVCISKCHFDAIEKK
;
A
#
# COMPACT_ATOMS: atom_id res chain seq x y z
N MET A 1 14.85 -30.10 -4.45
CA MET A 1 16.15 -29.46 -4.18
C MET A 1 16.72 -30.01 -2.89
N LYS A 2 17.96 -30.48 -2.92
CA LYS A 2 18.56 -31.16 -1.75
C LYS A 2 19.78 -30.45 -1.19
N SER A 3 20.25 -29.38 -1.83
CA SER A 3 21.44 -28.65 -1.38
C SER A 3 21.47 -27.19 -1.83
N LEU A 4 22.27 -26.37 -1.13
CA LEU A 4 22.58 -25.01 -1.53
C LEU A 4 23.33 -24.94 -2.88
N GLU A 5 24.08 -25.97 -3.23
CA GLU A 5 24.79 -26.02 -4.50
C GLU A 5 23.83 -26.10 -5.70
N GLU A 6 22.71 -26.82 -5.58
CA GLU A 6 21.68 -26.84 -6.61
C GLU A 6 21.03 -25.45 -6.81
N LEU A 7 20.80 -24.69 -5.73
CA LEU A 7 20.35 -23.29 -5.83
C LEU A 7 21.35 -22.42 -6.57
N LYS A 8 22.65 -22.59 -6.27
CA LYS A 8 23.74 -21.83 -6.89
C LYS A 8 23.80 -22.05 -8.40
N VAL A 9 23.65 -23.29 -8.84
CA VAL A 9 23.63 -23.64 -10.27
C VAL A 9 22.48 -22.92 -10.99
N ILE A 10 21.28 -22.92 -10.42
CA ILE A 10 20.13 -22.19 -10.99
C ILE A 10 20.40 -20.69 -10.99
N ARG A 11 20.95 -20.15 -9.91
CA ARG A 11 21.29 -18.73 -9.81
C ARG A 11 22.29 -18.32 -10.90
N GLU A 12 23.36 -19.06 -11.08
CA GLU A 12 24.39 -18.80 -12.10
C GLU A 12 23.79 -18.84 -13.52
N LYS A 13 22.88 -19.79 -13.79
CA LYS A 13 22.13 -19.86 -15.05
C LYS A 13 21.27 -18.61 -15.28
N MET A 14 20.60 -18.11 -14.24
CA MET A 14 19.68 -16.98 -14.34
C MET A 14 20.38 -15.62 -14.25
N GLN A 15 21.63 -15.59 -13.78
CA GLN A 15 22.36 -14.36 -13.50
C GLN A 15 22.44 -13.42 -14.71
N GLY A 16 22.82 -13.93 -15.87
CA GLY A 16 22.93 -13.13 -17.09
C GLY A 16 21.62 -12.47 -17.51
N GLN A 17 20.50 -13.19 -17.35
CA GLN A 17 19.16 -12.64 -17.67
C GLN A 17 18.71 -11.56 -16.69
N ILE A 18 19.02 -11.73 -15.40
CA ILE A 18 18.65 -10.75 -14.36
C ILE A 18 19.57 -9.53 -14.43
N GLU A 19 20.85 -9.73 -14.70
CA GLU A 19 21.80 -8.62 -14.88
C GLU A 19 21.48 -7.74 -16.08
N LEU A 20 20.93 -8.31 -17.17
CA LEU A 20 20.43 -7.53 -18.31
C LEU A 20 19.41 -6.46 -17.90
N ARG A 21 18.68 -6.67 -16.81
CA ARG A 21 17.67 -5.75 -16.25
C ARG A 21 18.25 -4.78 -15.21
N LYS A 22 19.56 -4.82 -14.96
CA LYS A 22 20.26 -3.83 -14.13
C LYS A 22 20.85 -2.79 -15.07
N GLU A 23 20.50 -1.54 -14.85
CA GLU A 23 21.03 -0.41 -15.59
C GLU A 23 22.55 -0.29 -15.37
N HIS A 24 23.31 0.08 -16.41
CA HIS A 24 24.77 0.24 -16.43
C HIS A 24 25.62 -1.01 -16.61
N MET A 25 25.22 -1.93 -17.44
CA MET A 25 26.10 -2.99 -17.89
C MET A 25 26.77 -2.58 -19.21
N GLY A 26 27.94 -1.93 -19.10
CA GLY A 26 28.87 -1.87 -20.25
C GLY A 26 29.32 -3.27 -20.60
N ASP A 27 29.43 -3.56 -21.90
CA ASP A 27 30.12 -4.69 -22.57
C ASP A 27 30.18 -6.05 -21.83
N LEU A 28 29.15 -6.50 -21.13
CA LEU A 28 29.11 -7.88 -20.66
C LEU A 28 28.68 -8.80 -21.81
N PRO A 29 29.36 -9.93 -21.97
CA PRO A 29 28.98 -10.90 -22.99
C PRO A 29 27.58 -11.41 -22.69
N ILE A 30 26.67 -11.34 -23.69
CA ILE A 30 25.35 -11.96 -23.66
C ILE A 30 25.60 -13.48 -23.54
N LEU A 31 25.55 -13.98 -22.33
CA LEU A 31 25.55 -15.40 -22.03
C LEU A 31 24.19 -15.97 -22.36
N ASP A 32 24.07 -16.91 -23.26
CA ASP A 32 22.89 -17.66 -23.67
C ASP A 32 21.54 -17.06 -23.22
N GLY A 33 20.91 -16.28 -24.09
CA GLY A 33 19.61 -15.66 -23.74
C GLY A 33 19.16 -14.59 -24.73
N PHE A 34 18.14 -13.87 -24.32
CA PHE A 34 17.59 -12.77 -25.09
C PHE A 34 18.56 -11.57 -25.11
N LYS A 35 18.65 -10.88 -26.25
CA LYS A 35 19.43 -9.63 -26.38
C LYS A 35 18.78 -8.46 -25.65
N LYS A 36 17.45 -8.46 -25.57
CA LYS A 36 16.64 -7.44 -24.88
C LYS A 36 15.57 -8.08 -24.03
N HIS A 37 15.23 -7.43 -22.92
CA HIS A 37 14.05 -7.73 -22.12
C HIS A 37 13.07 -6.58 -22.17
N VAL A 38 11.81 -6.90 -22.42
CA VAL A 38 10.69 -5.97 -22.30
C VAL A 38 9.88 -6.32 -21.06
N LEU A 39 10.03 -5.52 -20.01
CA LEU A 39 9.29 -5.69 -18.77
C LEU A 39 7.96 -4.93 -18.85
N VAL A 40 6.87 -5.63 -18.65
CA VAL A 40 5.52 -5.05 -18.61
C VAL A 40 4.94 -5.19 -17.21
N CYS A 41 4.44 -4.10 -16.65
CA CYS A 41 3.81 -4.11 -15.33
C CYS A 41 2.55 -4.97 -15.33
N GLY A 42 2.56 -6.06 -14.57
CA GLY A 42 1.43 -6.97 -14.35
C GLY A 42 0.80 -6.83 -12.96
N GLY A 43 1.02 -5.72 -12.25
CA GLY A 43 0.32 -5.40 -11.00
C GLY A 43 -1.12 -4.96 -11.28
N THR A 44 -1.99 -5.08 -10.27
CA THR A 44 -3.45 -4.84 -10.37
C THR A 44 -3.78 -3.50 -11.06
N GLY A 45 -3.11 -2.39 -10.73
CA GLY A 45 -3.39 -1.07 -11.32
C GLY A 45 -3.17 -1.04 -12.82
N CYS A 46 -2.01 -1.51 -13.31
CA CYS A 46 -1.71 -1.56 -14.75
C CYS A 46 -2.58 -2.60 -15.47
N THR A 47 -2.89 -3.72 -14.83
CA THR A 47 -3.79 -4.74 -15.40
C THR A 47 -5.19 -4.17 -15.61
N SER A 48 -5.72 -3.41 -14.66
CA SER A 48 -7.01 -2.70 -14.80
C SER A 48 -6.98 -1.63 -15.91
N SER A 49 -5.79 -1.08 -16.21
CA SER A 49 -5.59 -0.09 -17.28
C SER A 49 -5.21 -0.71 -18.64
N GLY A 50 -5.28 -2.05 -18.78
CA GLY A 50 -5.12 -2.73 -20.06
C GLY A 50 -3.77 -3.40 -20.33
N SER A 51 -2.86 -3.53 -19.33
CA SER A 51 -1.53 -4.13 -19.57
C SER A 51 -1.59 -5.59 -20.06
N LYS A 52 -2.68 -6.31 -19.79
CA LYS A 52 -2.89 -7.66 -20.33
C LYS A 52 -3.00 -7.65 -21.86
N LYS A 53 -3.74 -6.71 -22.43
CA LYS A 53 -3.84 -6.55 -23.89
C LYS A 53 -2.53 -6.11 -24.51
N ILE A 54 -1.78 -5.23 -23.80
CA ILE A 54 -0.44 -4.82 -24.22
C ILE A 54 0.45 -6.04 -24.38
N LEU A 55 0.46 -6.98 -23.42
CA LEU A 55 1.23 -8.22 -23.50
C LEU A 55 0.82 -9.07 -24.71
N GLU A 56 -0.49 -9.26 -24.94
CA GLU A 56 -1.01 -10.05 -26.05
C GLU A 56 -0.64 -9.46 -27.44
N VAL A 57 -0.65 -8.12 -27.55
CA VAL A 57 -0.26 -7.45 -28.80
C VAL A 57 1.26 -7.48 -28.98
N LEU A 58 2.02 -7.29 -27.88
CA LEU A 58 3.47 -7.32 -27.89
C LEU A 58 4.02 -8.69 -28.36
N GLU A 59 3.47 -9.79 -27.86
CA GLU A 59 3.81 -11.14 -28.29
C GLU A 59 3.59 -11.33 -29.81
N LYS A 60 2.44 -10.87 -30.30
CA LYS A 60 2.09 -10.97 -31.74
C LYS A 60 3.01 -10.13 -32.63
N GLU A 61 3.28 -8.89 -32.24
CA GLU A 61 4.14 -8.00 -33.04
C GLU A 61 5.61 -8.44 -33.02
N ILE A 62 6.12 -8.91 -31.87
CA ILE A 62 7.47 -9.50 -31.78
C ILE A 62 7.60 -10.72 -32.72
N ALA A 63 6.60 -11.61 -32.73
CA ALA A 63 6.59 -12.78 -33.61
C ALA A 63 6.49 -12.37 -35.10
N LYS A 64 5.68 -11.39 -35.44
CA LYS A 64 5.54 -10.85 -36.80
C LYS A 64 6.84 -10.25 -37.34
N HIS A 65 7.68 -9.67 -36.49
CA HIS A 65 9.00 -9.15 -36.86
C HIS A 65 10.13 -10.19 -36.75
N GLY A 66 9.83 -11.43 -36.38
CA GLY A 66 10.82 -12.51 -36.25
C GLY A 66 11.80 -12.36 -35.08
N LEU A 67 11.43 -11.57 -34.07
CA LEU A 67 12.29 -11.20 -32.92
C LEU A 67 12.10 -12.09 -31.69
N GLN A 68 11.29 -13.15 -31.76
CA GLN A 68 10.94 -14.01 -30.62
C GLN A 68 12.13 -14.73 -29.96
N ASN A 69 13.26 -14.88 -30.67
CA ASN A 69 14.48 -15.47 -30.14
C ASN A 69 15.49 -14.43 -29.63
N GLU A 70 15.21 -13.15 -29.82
CA GLU A 70 16.09 -12.05 -29.42
C GLU A 70 15.53 -11.21 -28.29
N ILE A 71 14.20 -11.21 -28.12
CA ILE A 71 13.49 -10.36 -27.16
C ILE A 71 12.68 -11.22 -26.19
N GLY A 72 12.99 -11.11 -24.91
CA GLY A 72 12.26 -11.73 -23.82
C GLY A 72 11.20 -10.80 -23.25
N ILE A 73 9.93 -11.26 -23.21
CA ILE A 73 8.86 -10.54 -22.54
C ILE A 73 8.77 -11.00 -21.09
N VAL A 74 8.73 -10.05 -20.16
CA VAL A 74 8.65 -10.32 -18.72
C VAL A 74 7.43 -9.61 -18.15
N LYS A 75 6.41 -10.38 -17.79
CA LYS A 75 5.29 -9.89 -16.98
C LYS A 75 5.74 -9.80 -15.53
N THR A 76 6.06 -8.60 -15.08
CA THR A 76 6.61 -8.38 -13.74
C THR A 76 5.57 -7.89 -12.73
N GLY A 77 5.96 -7.70 -11.46
CA GLY A 77 5.17 -7.02 -10.44
C GLY A 77 5.08 -5.51 -10.66
N CYS A 78 4.56 -4.80 -9.63
CA CYS A 78 4.39 -3.35 -9.70
C CYS A 78 5.74 -2.63 -9.63
N PHE A 79 5.97 -1.67 -10.56
CA PHE A 79 7.14 -0.77 -10.49
C PHE A 79 7.03 0.27 -9.37
N GLY A 80 5.83 0.57 -8.88
CA GLY A 80 5.60 1.56 -7.83
C GLY A 80 5.05 2.90 -8.33
N LEU A 81 5.15 3.24 -9.61
CA LEU A 81 4.64 4.47 -10.22
C LEU A 81 3.24 4.27 -10.82
N CYS A 82 2.24 4.01 -9.99
CA CYS A 82 0.89 3.65 -10.43
C CYS A 82 0.20 4.75 -11.27
N ALA A 83 0.51 6.03 -11.01
CA ALA A 83 -0.02 7.16 -11.79
C ALA A 83 0.40 7.15 -13.26
N LEU A 84 1.48 6.45 -13.61
CA LEU A 84 2.06 6.38 -14.96
C LEU A 84 1.69 5.08 -15.71
N GLY A 85 0.83 4.27 -15.12
CA GLY A 85 0.42 2.99 -15.73
C GLY A 85 -0.49 3.14 -16.95
N PRO A 86 -0.45 2.16 -17.88
CA PRO A 86 0.44 1.01 -17.99
C PRO A 86 1.91 1.38 -18.27
N ILE A 87 2.82 0.65 -17.60
CA ILE A 87 4.26 0.89 -17.68
C ILE A 87 4.93 -0.26 -18.42
N MET A 88 5.90 0.09 -19.30
CA MET A 88 6.77 -0.84 -19.97
C MET A 88 8.22 -0.32 -19.96
N ILE A 89 9.18 -1.19 -19.64
CA ILE A 89 10.61 -0.84 -19.67
C ILE A 89 11.35 -1.79 -20.62
N VAL A 90 12.19 -1.23 -21.47
CA VAL A 90 13.06 -1.99 -22.38
C VAL A 90 14.49 -1.95 -21.88
N TYR A 91 15.06 -3.09 -21.62
CA TYR A 91 16.46 -3.27 -21.21
C TYR A 91 17.29 -3.89 -22.35
N PRO A 92 18.62 -3.59 -22.43
CA PRO A 92 19.46 -2.93 -21.42
C PRO A 92 19.40 -1.41 -21.39
N GLU A 93 18.76 -0.74 -22.34
CA GLU A 93 18.77 0.72 -22.45
C GLU A 93 18.04 1.43 -21.28
N GLY A 94 17.17 0.73 -20.54
CA GLY A 94 16.36 1.32 -19.46
C GLY A 94 15.28 2.26 -19.97
N SER A 95 14.84 2.12 -21.23
CA SER A 95 13.83 2.98 -21.84
C SER A 95 12.48 2.82 -21.16
N PHE A 96 12.10 3.78 -20.33
CA PHE A 96 10.87 3.75 -19.55
C PHE A 96 9.70 4.38 -20.31
N TYR A 97 8.79 3.56 -20.77
CA TYR A 97 7.55 3.98 -21.41
C TYR A 97 6.40 4.04 -20.40
N SER A 98 5.66 5.14 -20.40
CA SER A 98 4.53 5.40 -19.51
C SER A 98 3.22 5.59 -20.27
N MET A 99 2.09 5.29 -19.62
CA MET A 99 0.73 5.41 -20.20
C MET A 99 0.59 4.73 -21.57
N VAL A 100 1.25 3.58 -21.72
CA VAL A 100 1.27 2.82 -22.99
C VAL A 100 -0.10 2.21 -23.27
N ASN A 101 -0.55 2.30 -24.52
CA ASN A 101 -1.76 1.68 -25.00
C ASN A 101 -1.45 0.55 -26.00
N GLU A 102 -2.40 -0.33 -26.25
CA GLU A 102 -2.26 -1.42 -27.22
C GLU A 102 -1.89 -0.93 -28.63
N GLU A 103 -2.36 0.26 -29.00
CA GLU A 103 -2.11 0.92 -30.29
C GLU A 103 -0.67 1.44 -30.44
N ASP A 104 0.06 1.65 -29.34
CA ASP A 104 1.45 2.10 -29.33
C ASP A 104 2.44 0.94 -29.60
N ILE A 105 2.02 -0.30 -29.38
CA ILE A 105 2.92 -1.47 -29.40
C ILE A 105 3.52 -1.72 -30.80
N PRO A 106 2.76 -1.64 -31.92
CA PRO A 106 3.36 -1.82 -33.23
C PRO A 106 4.50 -0.83 -33.52
N GLU A 107 4.35 0.45 -33.12
CA GLU A 107 5.40 1.46 -33.26
C GLU A 107 6.63 1.14 -32.39
N ILE A 108 6.41 0.77 -31.13
CA ILE A 108 7.51 0.40 -30.21
C ILE A 108 8.29 -0.81 -30.75
N VAL A 109 7.60 -1.82 -31.27
CA VAL A 109 8.27 -3.02 -31.82
C VAL A 109 9.03 -2.67 -33.09
N ALA A 110 8.43 -1.95 -34.03
CA ALA A 110 9.05 -1.61 -35.30
C ALA A 110 10.23 -0.64 -35.13
N GLU A 111 10.05 0.45 -34.37
CA GLU A 111 11.07 1.50 -34.25
C GLU A 111 12.12 1.14 -33.20
N HIS A 112 11.72 0.74 -31.98
CA HIS A 112 12.68 0.53 -30.90
C HIS A 112 13.23 -0.89 -30.88
N LEU A 113 12.39 -1.91 -30.88
CA LEU A 113 12.86 -3.27 -30.69
C LEU A 113 13.59 -3.80 -31.93
N ALA A 114 13.08 -3.49 -33.15
CA ALA A 114 13.70 -3.93 -34.41
C ALA A 114 14.83 -2.99 -34.90
N ASN A 115 14.64 -1.67 -34.81
CA ASN A 115 15.54 -0.68 -35.39
C ASN A 115 16.39 0.09 -34.37
N GLY A 116 16.19 -0.10 -33.05
CA GLY A 116 16.95 0.54 -31.99
C GLY A 116 16.61 2.04 -31.77
N GLN A 117 15.53 2.54 -32.39
CA GLN A 117 15.11 3.94 -32.29
C GLN A 117 14.01 4.12 -31.25
N VAL A 118 14.35 4.67 -30.11
CA VAL A 118 13.42 4.87 -28.99
C VAL A 118 12.25 5.80 -29.38
N VAL A 119 11.03 5.41 -29.03
CA VAL A 119 9.81 6.19 -29.28
C VAL A 119 9.66 7.30 -28.23
N LYS A 120 10.26 8.47 -28.51
CA LYS A 120 10.43 9.57 -27.53
C LYS A 120 9.12 10.10 -26.94
N ARG A 121 8.00 10.07 -27.71
CA ARG A 121 6.70 10.59 -27.22
C ARG A 121 6.12 9.82 -26.05
N LEU A 122 6.51 8.55 -25.87
CA LEU A 122 6.02 7.65 -24.84
C LEU A 122 6.94 7.57 -23.61
N LEU A 123 8.15 8.16 -23.71
CA LEU A 123 9.08 8.15 -22.59
C LEU A 123 8.56 8.96 -21.41
N TYR A 124 8.80 8.44 -20.21
CA TYR A 124 8.60 9.19 -18.99
C TYR A 124 9.57 10.39 -18.95
N GLN A 125 9.04 11.59 -18.86
CA GLN A 125 9.83 12.82 -19.04
C GLN A 125 10.98 12.99 -18.05
N GLU A 126 10.87 12.48 -16.82
CA GLU A 126 11.96 12.56 -15.83
C GLU A 126 13.17 11.68 -16.20
N THR A 127 12.98 10.69 -17.09
CA THR A 127 14.08 9.85 -17.61
C THR A 127 14.74 10.44 -18.86
N VAL A 128 14.28 11.60 -19.35
CA VAL A 128 14.82 12.24 -20.56
C VAL A 128 15.62 13.49 -20.18
N LYS A 129 16.92 13.46 -20.40
CA LYS A 129 17.80 14.62 -20.19
C LYS A 129 18.57 14.90 -21.48
N GLU A 130 18.26 16.01 -22.14
CA GLU A 130 18.82 16.41 -23.45
C GLU A 130 18.68 15.29 -24.50
N ASN A 131 19.72 14.48 -24.73
CA ASN A 131 19.70 13.35 -25.67
C ASN A 131 19.99 11.99 -24.97
N GLU A 132 20.04 11.96 -23.66
CA GLU A 132 20.34 10.75 -22.89
C GLU A 132 19.09 10.27 -22.16
N ILE A 133 18.95 8.94 -22.04
CA ILE A 133 17.95 8.30 -21.19
C ILE A 133 18.61 8.04 -19.85
N LEU A 134 18.07 8.68 -18.81
CA LEU A 134 18.52 8.47 -17.44
C LEU A 134 17.96 7.15 -16.90
N PRO A 135 18.77 6.42 -16.13
CA PRO A 135 18.29 5.27 -15.36
C PRO A 135 17.10 5.63 -14.46
N LEU A 136 16.19 4.67 -14.31
CA LEU A 136 15.02 4.85 -13.45
C LEU A 136 15.42 5.25 -12.01
N GLN A 137 16.50 4.67 -11.48
CA GLN A 137 17.06 4.94 -10.16
C GLN A 137 17.54 6.39 -9.98
N GLU A 138 17.85 7.09 -11.07
CA GLU A 138 18.26 8.50 -11.02
C GLU A 138 17.09 9.49 -11.00
N THR A 139 15.85 9.00 -11.25
CA THR A 139 14.65 9.84 -11.15
C THR A 139 14.41 10.28 -9.71
N LYS A 140 13.73 11.41 -9.54
CA LYS A 140 13.38 11.94 -8.20
C LYS A 140 12.61 10.92 -7.37
N PHE A 141 11.71 10.19 -8.04
CA PHE A 141 10.89 9.18 -7.38
C PHE A 141 11.70 8.03 -6.78
N TYR A 142 12.74 7.51 -7.48
CA TYR A 142 13.50 6.36 -7.01
C TYR A 142 14.75 6.70 -6.20
N LYS A 143 15.42 7.81 -6.50
CA LYS A 143 16.75 8.16 -5.96
C LYS A 143 16.85 8.13 -4.43
N LYS A 144 15.78 8.49 -3.72
CA LYS A 144 15.74 8.49 -2.25
C LYS A 144 15.13 7.23 -1.66
N GLN A 145 14.64 6.33 -2.47
CA GLN A 145 14.09 5.07 -2.01
C GLN A 145 15.19 4.04 -1.72
N ARG A 146 14.95 3.20 -0.74
CA ARG A 146 15.76 2.02 -0.45
C ARG A 146 14.87 0.80 -0.41
N ARG A 147 14.82 0.07 -1.52
CA ARG A 147 13.90 -1.05 -1.70
C ARG A 147 14.48 -2.33 -1.12
N VAL A 148 13.95 -2.79 -0.01
CA VAL A 148 14.27 -4.05 0.67
C VAL A 148 13.11 -5.04 0.48
N ALA A 149 11.92 -4.68 0.91
CA ALA A 149 10.71 -5.48 0.72
C ALA A 149 10.26 -5.49 -0.75
N LEU A 150 10.42 -4.38 -1.46
CA LEU A 150 10.04 -4.23 -2.88
C LEU A 150 11.18 -4.54 -3.87
N ARG A 151 12.31 -5.10 -3.42
CA ARG A 151 13.53 -5.24 -4.24
C ARG A 151 13.33 -5.95 -5.58
N ASN A 152 12.49 -6.96 -5.61
CA ASN A 152 12.21 -7.77 -6.79
C ASN A 152 10.98 -7.28 -7.59
N CYS A 153 10.13 -6.42 -7.00
CA CYS A 153 8.96 -5.88 -7.68
C CYS A 153 9.38 -5.00 -8.85
N GLY A 154 8.90 -5.30 -10.06
CA GLY A 154 9.31 -4.62 -11.27
C GLY A 154 10.65 -5.13 -11.86
N VAL A 155 11.21 -6.22 -11.33
CA VAL A 155 12.48 -6.81 -11.79
C VAL A 155 12.29 -8.24 -12.28
N ILE A 156 11.66 -9.10 -11.48
CA ILE A 156 11.47 -10.53 -11.80
C ILE A 156 10.08 -10.84 -12.35
N ALA A 157 9.96 -11.97 -13.03
CA ALA A 157 8.69 -12.63 -13.33
C ALA A 157 8.23 -13.41 -12.08
N PRO A 158 7.20 -12.95 -11.34
CA PRO A 158 6.78 -13.58 -10.09
C PRO A 158 6.19 -14.99 -10.26
N GLU A 159 5.87 -15.36 -11.49
CA GLU A 159 5.34 -16.67 -11.87
C GLU A 159 6.46 -17.68 -12.21
N ASN A 160 7.75 -17.30 -12.04
CA ASN A 160 8.91 -18.13 -12.31
C ASN A 160 9.84 -18.20 -11.10
N ILE A 161 9.86 -19.34 -10.42
CA ILE A 161 10.71 -19.58 -9.24
C ILE A 161 12.21 -19.46 -9.54
N GLU A 162 12.67 -19.81 -10.77
CA GLU A 162 14.08 -19.71 -11.12
C GLU A 162 14.55 -18.25 -11.13
N GLU A 163 13.68 -17.29 -11.51
CA GLU A 163 14.03 -15.87 -11.43
C GLU A 163 14.16 -15.38 -9.97
N TYR A 164 13.31 -15.88 -9.06
CA TYR A 164 13.47 -15.59 -7.63
C TYR A 164 14.78 -16.19 -7.10
N ILE A 165 15.11 -17.44 -7.45
CA ILE A 165 16.39 -18.08 -7.08
C ILE A 165 17.57 -17.29 -7.67
N GLY A 166 17.43 -16.77 -8.89
CA GLY A 166 18.42 -15.91 -9.54
C GLY A 166 18.75 -14.63 -8.75
N THR A 167 17.80 -14.13 -7.95
CA THR A 167 18.00 -12.99 -7.03
C THR A 167 18.40 -13.41 -5.61
N ARG A 168 19.00 -14.57 -5.44
CA ARG A 168 19.39 -15.20 -4.16
C ARG A 168 18.20 -15.73 -3.34
N GLY A 169 17.09 -16.02 -4.01
CA GLY A 169 15.93 -16.62 -3.34
C GLY A 169 16.22 -18.01 -2.79
N TYR A 170 15.65 -18.34 -1.65
CA TYR A 170 15.84 -19.55 -0.87
C TYR A 170 17.25 -19.81 -0.33
N GLU A 171 18.23 -18.95 -0.63
CA GLU A 171 19.56 -19.05 0.00
C GLU A 171 19.48 -18.78 1.52
N ALA A 172 18.60 -17.86 1.95
CA ALA A 172 18.43 -17.59 3.37
C ALA A 172 17.85 -18.80 4.12
N LEU A 173 16.86 -19.47 3.53
CA LEU A 173 16.30 -20.71 4.09
C LEU A 173 17.37 -21.82 4.12
N GLY A 174 18.12 -22.01 3.04
CA GLY A 174 19.20 -23.00 3.00
C GLY A 174 20.26 -22.74 4.07
N LYS A 175 20.74 -21.49 4.21
CA LYS A 175 21.68 -21.09 5.27
C LYS A 175 21.12 -21.38 6.68
N VAL A 176 19.88 -21.02 6.94
CA VAL A 176 19.22 -21.26 8.23
C VAL A 176 19.16 -22.75 8.56
N LEU A 177 18.77 -23.59 7.59
CA LEU A 177 18.61 -25.02 7.83
C LEU A 177 19.92 -25.79 7.94
N THR A 178 21.02 -25.32 7.36
CA THR A 178 22.31 -26.03 7.31
C THR A 178 23.36 -25.45 8.24
N GLU A 179 23.26 -24.17 8.63
CA GLU A 179 24.33 -23.46 9.34
C GLU A 179 23.90 -22.88 10.69
N MET A 180 22.58 -22.82 10.99
CA MET A 180 22.07 -22.12 12.16
C MET A 180 21.15 -23.00 13.00
N THR A 181 21.18 -22.81 14.30
CA THR A 181 20.19 -23.37 15.22
C THR A 181 18.94 -22.47 15.28
N PRO A 182 17.76 -22.99 15.66
CA PRO A 182 16.55 -22.18 15.87
C PRO A 182 16.74 -20.98 16.80
N ASP A 183 17.50 -21.14 17.89
CA ASP A 183 17.76 -20.07 18.85
C ASP A 183 18.64 -18.96 18.24
N GLU A 184 19.63 -19.31 17.41
CA GLU A 184 20.46 -18.34 16.69
C GLU A 184 19.63 -17.53 15.66
N VAL A 185 18.68 -18.16 14.97
CA VAL A 185 17.77 -17.44 14.06
C VAL A 185 16.91 -16.45 14.83
N ILE A 186 16.37 -16.85 15.97
CA ILE A 186 15.58 -15.94 16.84
C ILE A 186 16.45 -14.79 17.35
N GLN A 187 17.69 -15.07 17.77
CA GLN A 187 18.60 -14.03 18.24
C GLN A 187 18.96 -13.05 17.13
N LEU A 188 19.26 -13.54 15.92
CA LEU A 188 19.51 -12.70 14.76
C LEU A 188 18.32 -11.78 14.46
N MET A 189 17.09 -12.29 14.58
CA MET A 189 15.88 -11.47 14.41
C MET A 189 15.70 -10.43 15.52
N LEU A 190 16.10 -10.72 16.76
CA LEU A 190 16.11 -9.75 17.85
C LEU A 190 17.14 -8.64 17.58
N ASP A 191 18.36 -9.02 17.18
CA ASP A 191 19.47 -8.09 16.92
C ASP A 191 19.20 -7.18 15.72
N SER A 192 18.44 -7.66 14.73
CA SER A 192 18.03 -6.84 13.59
C SER A 192 17.12 -5.67 13.96
N GLY A 193 16.43 -5.76 15.09
CA GLY A 193 15.46 -4.77 15.52
C GLY A 193 14.22 -4.65 14.63
N LEU A 194 13.93 -5.66 13.78
CA LEU A 194 12.74 -5.66 12.94
C LEU A 194 11.48 -5.61 13.78
N ARG A 195 10.70 -4.55 13.59
CA ARG A 195 9.35 -4.39 14.16
C ARG A 195 8.30 -4.77 13.10
N GLY A 196 7.17 -5.31 13.53
CA GLY A 196 6.06 -5.69 12.64
C GLY A 196 5.57 -4.53 11.79
N ARG A 197 5.39 -4.75 10.49
CA ARG A 197 4.99 -3.74 9.48
C ARG A 197 3.48 -3.61 9.30
N GLY A 198 2.70 -4.42 10.00
CA GLY A 198 1.22 -4.36 9.96
C GLY A 198 0.57 -3.24 10.78
N GLY A 199 1.36 -2.31 11.36
CA GLY A 199 0.84 -1.09 11.99
C GLY A 199 1.25 -0.88 13.44
N ALA A 200 1.18 -1.89 14.29
CA ALA A 200 1.46 -1.76 15.73
C ALA A 200 2.96 -1.74 16.08
N GLY A 201 3.83 -2.18 15.17
CA GLY A 201 5.28 -2.14 15.38
C GLY A 201 5.83 -3.01 16.51
N PHE A 202 5.19 -4.13 16.84
CA PHE A 202 5.70 -5.05 17.85
C PHE A 202 6.99 -5.74 17.37
N PRO A 203 8.04 -5.93 18.22
CA PRO A 203 9.28 -6.56 17.82
C PRO A 203 9.09 -8.00 17.33
N THR A 204 9.50 -8.28 16.10
CA THR A 204 9.26 -9.58 15.42
C THR A 204 10.01 -10.72 16.12
N GLY A 205 11.30 -10.54 16.43
CA GLY A 205 12.10 -11.56 17.13
C GLY A 205 11.55 -11.89 18.51
N LEU A 206 10.98 -10.92 19.23
CA LEU A 206 10.37 -11.14 20.54
C LEU A 206 9.09 -11.99 20.43
N LYS A 207 8.28 -11.78 19.40
CA LYS A 207 7.09 -12.60 19.11
C LYS A 207 7.50 -14.06 18.85
N TRP A 208 8.57 -14.29 18.08
CA TRP A 208 9.10 -15.62 17.80
C TRP A 208 9.65 -16.28 19.07
N LYS A 209 10.38 -15.54 19.89
CA LYS A 209 10.91 -16.02 21.17
C LYS A 209 9.80 -16.50 22.10
N PHE A 210 8.67 -15.79 22.19
CA PHE A 210 7.54 -16.23 23.00
C PHE A 210 6.92 -17.53 22.50
N ALA A 211 6.76 -17.69 21.18
CA ALA A 211 6.20 -18.91 20.59
C ALA A 211 7.16 -20.11 20.71
N SER A 212 8.48 -19.89 20.58
CA SER A 212 9.50 -20.95 20.71
C SER A 212 9.57 -21.50 22.13
N GLY A 213 9.31 -20.67 23.15
CA GLY A 213 9.39 -21.05 24.57
C GLY A 213 8.42 -22.17 24.99
N ASN A 214 7.37 -22.39 24.24
CA ASN A 214 6.48 -23.55 24.43
C ASN A 214 7.12 -24.83 23.85
N ARG A 215 8.21 -25.29 24.48
CA ARG A 215 8.98 -26.48 24.08
C ARG A 215 8.28 -27.75 24.55
N GLY A 216 7.35 -28.24 23.77
CA GLY A 216 6.75 -29.57 23.88
C GLY A 216 6.51 -30.11 22.48
N ASN A 217 6.21 -31.38 22.33
CA ASN A 217 5.84 -32.00 21.05
C ASN A 217 4.43 -31.53 20.63
N VAL A 218 4.23 -30.18 20.60
CA VAL A 218 2.96 -29.52 20.32
C VAL A 218 3.06 -28.89 18.94
N GLN A 219 2.09 -29.18 18.09
CA GLN A 219 1.96 -28.50 16.80
C GLN A 219 1.93 -26.99 17.01
N LYS A 220 2.71 -26.27 16.21
CA LYS A 220 2.73 -24.81 16.14
C LYS A 220 2.41 -24.35 14.74
N TYR A 221 1.98 -23.09 14.60
CA TYR A 221 1.58 -22.55 13.31
C TYR A 221 2.28 -21.22 13.02
N VAL A 222 2.49 -20.99 11.72
CA VAL A 222 2.98 -19.73 11.17
C VAL A 222 1.88 -19.13 10.29
N CYS A 223 1.44 -17.91 10.58
CA CYS A 223 0.42 -17.24 9.80
C CYS A 223 0.96 -15.98 9.12
N CYS A 224 0.66 -15.81 7.84
CA CYS A 224 0.84 -14.57 7.12
C CYS A 224 -0.50 -13.83 7.06
N ASN A 225 -0.51 -12.62 7.61
CA ASN A 225 -1.64 -11.70 7.46
C ASN A 225 -1.48 -10.92 6.15
N ALA A 226 -2.28 -11.30 5.16
CA ALA A 226 -2.42 -10.63 3.88
C ALA A 226 -3.85 -10.05 3.70
N ASP A 227 -4.53 -9.77 4.82
CA ASP A 227 -5.83 -9.09 4.87
C ASP A 227 -5.65 -7.57 4.93
N GLU A 228 -5.16 -6.99 3.84
CA GLU A 228 -4.92 -5.56 3.68
C GLU A 228 -6.22 -4.86 3.27
N GLY A 229 -6.95 -4.34 4.23
CA GLY A 229 -8.27 -3.73 4.02
C GLY A 229 -8.32 -2.22 4.18
N ASP A 230 -7.24 -1.56 4.60
CA ASP A 230 -7.18 -0.10 4.79
C ASP A 230 -7.48 0.66 3.49
N PRO A 231 -8.38 1.66 3.48
CA PRO A 231 -8.60 2.51 2.32
C PRO A 231 -7.29 3.19 1.86
N GLY A 232 -6.89 2.92 0.62
CA GLY A 232 -5.66 3.45 0.03
C GLY A 232 -4.40 2.63 0.26
N ALA A 233 -4.44 1.55 1.05
CA ALA A 233 -3.32 0.62 1.23
C ALA A 233 -3.30 -0.46 0.14
N PHE A 234 -2.12 -0.74 -0.45
CA PHE A 234 -1.90 -1.80 -1.44
C PHE A 234 -0.44 -2.30 -1.49
N MET A 235 0.31 -2.11 -0.39
CA MET A 235 1.70 -2.55 -0.30
C MET A 235 1.82 -4.07 -0.24
N ASP A 236 1.05 -4.72 0.62
CA ASP A 236 1.07 -6.16 0.83
C ASP A 236 0.63 -6.90 -0.43
N ARG A 237 -0.46 -6.43 -1.06
CA ARG A 237 -0.89 -6.92 -2.36
C ARG A 237 0.22 -6.85 -3.40
N SER A 238 0.93 -5.72 -3.48
CA SER A 238 1.96 -5.52 -4.49
C SER A 238 3.19 -6.39 -4.26
N ILE A 239 3.54 -6.69 -3.00
CA ILE A 239 4.59 -7.65 -2.66
C ILE A 239 4.17 -9.06 -3.12
N LEU A 240 2.95 -9.49 -2.79
CA LEU A 240 2.44 -10.81 -3.20
C LEU A 240 2.31 -10.94 -4.72
N GLU A 241 1.95 -9.86 -5.42
CA GLU A 241 1.90 -9.81 -6.88
C GLU A 241 3.30 -9.77 -7.52
N GLY A 242 4.32 -9.24 -6.83
CA GLY A 242 5.64 -9.00 -7.41
C GLY A 242 6.72 -9.99 -6.97
N ASP A 243 6.60 -10.55 -5.77
CA ASP A 243 7.59 -11.46 -5.17
C ASP A 243 6.92 -12.39 -4.13
N PRO A 244 6.01 -13.31 -4.56
CA PRO A 244 5.33 -14.18 -3.62
C PRO A 244 6.28 -15.14 -2.90
N HIS A 245 7.36 -15.57 -3.55
CA HIS A 245 8.32 -16.52 -2.98
C HIS A 245 9.07 -15.99 -1.75
N VAL A 246 9.28 -14.67 -1.64
CA VAL A 246 9.92 -14.07 -0.46
C VAL A 246 9.12 -14.31 0.81
N VAL A 247 7.80 -14.33 0.70
CA VAL A 247 6.91 -14.62 1.83
C VAL A 247 6.97 -16.10 2.20
N LEU A 248 6.96 -17.00 1.21
CA LEU A 248 7.05 -18.45 1.42
C LEU A 248 8.37 -18.82 2.12
N GLU A 249 9.50 -18.29 1.62
CA GLU A 249 10.83 -18.49 2.22
C GLU A 249 10.88 -18.00 3.66
N ALA A 250 10.39 -16.79 3.93
CA ALA A 250 10.38 -16.20 5.26
C ALA A 250 9.51 -17.00 6.25
N MET A 251 8.36 -17.49 5.81
CA MET A 251 7.48 -18.32 6.64
C MET A 251 8.13 -19.67 6.99
N ALA A 252 8.87 -20.29 6.04
CA ALA A 252 9.61 -21.53 6.30
C ALA A 252 10.76 -21.29 7.30
N ILE A 253 11.51 -20.19 7.19
CA ILE A 253 12.53 -19.77 8.16
C ILE A 253 11.92 -19.63 9.56
N ALA A 254 10.79 -18.96 9.67
CA ALA A 254 10.08 -18.81 10.94
C ALA A 254 9.55 -20.14 11.48
N GLY A 255 9.07 -21.02 10.59
CA GLY A 255 8.65 -22.38 10.93
C GLY A 255 9.78 -23.15 11.61
N TYR A 256 10.97 -23.12 11.03
CA TYR A 256 12.17 -23.71 11.64
C TYR A 256 12.50 -23.09 13.00
N ALA A 257 12.54 -21.78 13.08
CA ALA A 257 12.91 -21.05 14.30
C ALA A 257 12.00 -21.34 15.49
N ILE A 258 10.69 -21.54 15.28
CA ILE A 258 9.75 -21.82 16.39
C ILE A 258 9.38 -23.30 16.51
N GLY A 259 9.77 -24.16 15.56
CA GLY A 259 9.42 -25.57 15.52
C GLY A 259 7.99 -25.82 15.02
N ALA A 260 7.55 -25.10 14.01
CA ALA A 260 6.28 -25.30 13.33
C ALA A 260 6.48 -26.06 12.01
N SER A 261 5.51 -26.89 11.63
CA SER A 261 5.52 -27.64 10.36
C SER A 261 4.41 -27.20 9.39
N GLN A 262 3.56 -26.25 9.79
CA GLN A 262 2.44 -25.77 8.98
C GLN A 262 2.30 -24.27 9.02
N GLY A 263 2.16 -23.67 7.83
CA GLY A 263 1.85 -22.27 7.64
C GLY A 263 0.50 -22.03 6.96
N TYR A 264 -0.08 -20.85 7.18
CA TYR A 264 -1.27 -20.36 6.48
C TYR A 264 -1.06 -18.94 6.02
N ILE A 265 -1.36 -18.66 4.74
CA ILE A 265 -1.46 -17.30 4.21
C ILE A 265 -2.95 -16.96 4.12
N TYR A 266 -3.37 -15.97 4.90
CA TYR A 266 -4.74 -15.47 4.86
C TYR A 266 -4.77 -14.24 3.95
N VAL A 267 -5.34 -14.39 2.76
CA VAL A 267 -5.38 -13.38 1.71
C VAL A 267 -6.83 -13.02 1.36
N ARG A 268 -7.08 -11.76 1.05
CA ARG A 268 -8.41 -11.29 0.62
C ARG A 268 -8.82 -11.91 -0.72
N ALA A 269 -10.06 -12.36 -0.83
CA ALA A 269 -10.62 -12.86 -2.10
C ALA A 269 -10.64 -11.79 -3.20
N GLU A 270 -10.62 -10.50 -2.83
CA GLU A 270 -10.57 -9.35 -3.74
C GLU A 270 -9.18 -9.12 -4.37
N TYR A 271 -8.19 -9.96 -4.06
CA TYR A 271 -6.85 -9.90 -4.63
C TYR A 271 -6.56 -11.06 -5.59
N PRO A 272 -7.30 -11.20 -6.72
CA PRO A 272 -7.23 -12.38 -7.58
C PRO A 272 -5.84 -12.63 -8.17
N ILE A 273 -5.10 -11.56 -8.53
CA ILE A 273 -3.74 -11.69 -9.08
C ILE A 273 -2.77 -12.20 -8.00
N ALA A 274 -2.88 -11.70 -6.77
CA ALA A 274 -2.05 -12.17 -5.67
C ALA A 274 -2.33 -13.64 -5.33
N ILE A 275 -3.61 -14.04 -5.34
CA ILE A 275 -4.03 -15.44 -5.11
C ILE A 275 -3.43 -16.36 -6.19
N GLU A 276 -3.62 -16.03 -7.47
CA GLU A 276 -3.08 -16.79 -8.60
C GLU A 276 -1.56 -16.98 -8.48
N ARG A 277 -0.83 -15.89 -8.19
CA ARG A 277 0.63 -15.94 -8.04
C ARG A 277 1.09 -16.73 -6.82
N LEU A 278 0.36 -16.64 -5.71
CA LEU A 278 0.64 -17.47 -4.53
C LEU A 278 0.39 -18.96 -4.80
N GLU A 279 -0.68 -19.32 -5.51
CA GLU A 279 -0.96 -20.71 -5.88
C GLU A 279 0.15 -21.27 -6.78
N ILE A 280 0.60 -20.48 -7.78
CA ILE A 280 1.73 -20.85 -8.65
C ILE A 280 3.00 -21.01 -7.81
N ALA A 281 3.31 -20.04 -6.95
CA ALA A 281 4.52 -20.05 -6.14
C ALA A 281 4.58 -21.23 -5.15
N ILE A 282 3.48 -21.54 -4.46
CA ILE A 282 3.38 -22.70 -3.55
C ILE A 282 3.58 -24.00 -4.32
N LYS A 283 2.93 -24.14 -5.48
CA LYS A 283 3.09 -25.30 -6.35
C LYS A 283 4.56 -25.48 -6.78
N GLN A 284 5.18 -24.42 -7.29
CA GLN A 284 6.59 -24.46 -7.71
C GLN A 284 7.52 -24.77 -6.53
N ALA A 285 7.31 -24.15 -5.36
CA ALA A 285 8.12 -24.40 -4.18
C ALA A 285 8.04 -25.88 -3.72
N ARG A 286 6.84 -26.50 -3.80
CA ARG A 286 6.67 -27.93 -3.54
C ARG A 286 7.38 -28.81 -4.59
N GLU A 287 7.25 -28.50 -5.88
CA GLU A 287 7.92 -29.21 -6.98
C GLU A 287 9.45 -29.15 -6.85
N TYR A 288 9.99 -28.02 -6.41
CA TYR A 288 11.43 -27.85 -6.17
C TYR A 288 11.89 -28.42 -4.82
N GLY A 289 10.98 -28.94 -3.97
CA GLY A 289 11.32 -29.46 -2.64
C GLY A 289 11.75 -28.39 -1.64
N LEU A 290 11.27 -27.18 -1.81
CA LEU A 290 11.49 -26.01 -0.94
C LEU A 290 10.30 -25.79 0.03
N LEU A 291 9.23 -26.53 -0.16
CA LEU A 291 8.12 -26.75 0.75
C LEU A 291 7.78 -28.25 0.78
N GLY A 292 7.17 -28.73 1.86
CA GLY A 292 6.77 -30.10 2.07
C GLY A 292 7.68 -30.84 3.03
N LYS A 293 8.24 -31.97 2.59
CA LYS A 293 9.04 -32.87 3.42
C LYS A 293 10.52 -32.77 3.16
N ASP A 294 11.31 -32.95 4.22
CA ASP A 294 12.78 -33.08 4.15
C ASP A 294 13.46 -31.96 3.34
N ILE A 295 13.10 -30.72 3.61
CA ILE A 295 13.62 -29.55 2.89
C ILE A 295 15.15 -29.50 3.03
N PHE A 296 15.87 -29.41 1.89
CA PHE A 296 17.34 -29.47 1.79
C PHE A 296 17.96 -30.75 2.37
N GLY A 297 17.19 -31.84 2.56
CA GLY A 297 17.72 -33.08 3.16
C GLY A 297 18.07 -32.94 4.64
N THR A 298 17.48 -31.99 5.35
CA THR A 298 17.77 -31.64 6.76
C THR A 298 16.83 -32.30 7.76
N GLY A 299 15.80 -33.01 7.26
CA GLY A 299 14.72 -33.56 8.09
C GLY A 299 13.68 -32.53 8.50
N PHE A 300 13.78 -31.28 8.04
CA PHE A 300 12.81 -30.25 8.32
C PHE A 300 11.61 -30.34 7.36
N ASP A 301 10.43 -30.43 7.93
CA ASP A 301 9.15 -30.43 7.23
C ASP A 301 8.42 -29.13 7.44
N PHE A 302 7.99 -28.47 6.37
CA PHE A 302 7.15 -27.29 6.45
C PHE A 302 6.33 -27.12 5.18
N ASP A 303 5.02 -26.90 5.31
CA ASP A 303 4.14 -26.65 4.18
C ASP A 303 3.21 -25.45 4.44
N ILE A 304 2.66 -24.89 3.37
CA ILE A 304 1.83 -23.67 3.42
C ILE A 304 0.54 -23.90 2.65
N ASP A 305 -0.59 -23.55 3.28
CA ASP A 305 -1.90 -23.49 2.64
C ASP A 305 -2.44 -22.07 2.56
N LEU A 306 -3.22 -21.80 1.51
CA LEU A 306 -3.95 -20.54 1.38
C LEU A 306 -5.30 -20.62 2.11
N ARG A 307 -5.70 -19.50 2.68
CA ARG A 307 -7.05 -19.25 3.21
C ARG A 307 -7.55 -17.93 2.65
N LEU A 308 -8.72 -17.99 2.03
CA LEU A 308 -9.33 -16.81 1.41
C LEU A 308 -10.25 -16.12 2.40
N GLY A 309 -9.97 -14.84 2.66
CA GLY A 309 -10.84 -13.97 3.45
C GLY A 309 -11.97 -13.41 2.60
N ALA A 310 -13.15 -13.26 3.19
CA ALA A 310 -14.34 -12.74 2.52
C ALA A 310 -14.42 -11.18 2.55
N GLY A 311 -13.29 -10.49 2.66
CA GLY A 311 -13.19 -9.04 2.56
C GLY A 311 -13.49 -8.24 3.83
N ALA A 312 -13.70 -8.88 4.97
CA ALA A 312 -13.96 -8.17 6.23
C ALA A 312 -12.65 -7.63 6.83
N PHE A 313 -12.51 -6.31 6.91
CA PHE A 313 -11.33 -5.62 7.48
C PHE A 313 -10.99 -6.09 8.91
N VAL A 314 -12.01 -6.42 9.71
CA VAL A 314 -11.78 -6.95 11.06
C VAL A 314 -10.95 -8.24 11.08
N CYS A 315 -10.92 -9.01 9.99
CA CYS A 315 -10.09 -10.21 9.86
C CYS A 315 -8.60 -9.90 9.75
N GLY A 316 -8.19 -8.63 9.56
CA GLY A 316 -6.82 -8.17 9.76
C GLY A 316 -6.37 -8.13 11.23
N GLU A 317 -7.29 -8.17 12.20
CA GLU A 317 -6.95 -8.37 13.62
C GLU A 317 -6.49 -9.81 13.85
N GLU A 318 -5.38 -9.99 14.57
CA GLU A 318 -4.68 -11.29 14.64
C GLU A 318 -5.56 -12.46 15.11
N THR A 319 -6.44 -12.24 16.10
CA THR A 319 -7.29 -13.30 16.64
C THR A 319 -8.54 -13.51 15.80
N ALA A 320 -9.09 -12.47 15.18
CA ALA A 320 -10.20 -12.58 14.23
C ALA A 320 -9.79 -13.36 12.97
N LEU A 321 -8.57 -13.12 12.46
CA LEU A 321 -7.99 -13.88 11.35
C LEU A 321 -7.91 -15.37 11.69
N MET A 322 -7.37 -15.72 12.86
CA MET A 322 -7.29 -17.11 13.30
C MET A 322 -8.66 -17.76 13.43
N THR A 323 -9.63 -17.06 14.00
CA THR A 323 -11.02 -17.52 14.12
C THR A 323 -11.64 -17.81 12.74
N SER A 324 -11.33 -16.97 11.74
CA SER A 324 -11.77 -17.17 10.36
C SER A 324 -11.09 -18.38 9.70
N ILE A 325 -9.77 -18.58 9.90
CA ILE A 325 -9.07 -19.79 9.41
C ILE A 325 -9.67 -21.06 10.00
N GLU A 326 -10.12 -21.03 11.25
CA GLU A 326 -10.78 -22.16 11.94
C GLU A 326 -12.19 -22.46 11.41
N GLY A 327 -12.69 -21.65 10.45
CA GLY A 327 -14.02 -21.82 9.85
C GLY A 327 -15.16 -21.19 10.65
N ASN A 328 -14.84 -20.38 11.65
CA ASN A 328 -15.80 -19.62 12.43
C ASN A 328 -15.93 -18.18 11.93
N ARG A 329 -16.93 -17.44 12.44
CA ARG A 329 -17.06 -16.03 12.15
C ARG A 329 -15.80 -15.29 12.60
N GLY A 330 -15.22 -14.43 11.72
CA GLY A 330 -14.03 -13.64 12.00
C GLY A 330 -14.26 -12.61 13.09
N GLU A 331 -14.19 -13.04 14.34
CA GLU A 331 -14.39 -12.21 15.52
C GLU A 331 -13.17 -12.29 16.45
N PRO A 332 -12.71 -11.16 17.03
CA PRO A 332 -11.58 -11.15 17.92
C PRO A 332 -11.84 -11.90 19.23
N ARG A 333 -10.78 -12.46 19.80
CA ARG A 333 -10.77 -13.14 21.10
C ARG A 333 -10.18 -12.21 22.17
N PRO A 334 -10.60 -12.34 23.46
CA PRO A 334 -9.93 -11.67 24.56
C PRO A 334 -8.47 -12.10 24.68
N ARG A 335 -7.61 -11.18 25.05
CA ARG A 335 -6.21 -11.42 25.41
C ARG A 335 -5.94 -10.91 26.82
N PRO A 336 -5.18 -11.62 27.67
CA PRO A 336 -4.52 -12.92 27.50
C PRO A 336 -5.52 -14.11 27.46
N PRO A 337 -5.13 -15.30 26.90
CA PRO A 337 -3.77 -15.62 26.40
C PRO A 337 -3.47 -15.02 25.04
N PHE A 338 -2.19 -14.69 24.78
CA PHE A 338 -1.73 -14.20 23.48
C PHE A 338 -1.53 -15.36 22.49
N PRO A 339 -1.60 -15.12 21.16
CA PRO A 339 -1.47 -16.15 20.13
C PRO A 339 -0.18 -16.98 20.22
N ALA A 340 0.93 -16.39 20.67
CA ALA A 340 2.18 -17.13 20.91
C ALA A 340 2.03 -18.26 21.92
N VAL A 341 0.99 -18.23 22.76
CA VAL A 341 0.67 -19.27 23.75
C VAL A 341 -0.55 -20.11 23.29
N LYS A 342 -1.62 -19.43 22.85
CA LYS A 342 -2.89 -20.04 22.46
C LYS A 342 -3.51 -19.29 21.28
N GLY A 343 -3.06 -19.62 20.08
CA GLY A 343 -3.50 -19.02 18.82
C GLY A 343 -4.40 -19.93 18.00
N LEU A 344 -4.00 -20.19 16.74
CA LEU A 344 -4.75 -21.02 15.79
C LEU A 344 -4.94 -22.44 16.31
N PHE A 345 -6.17 -22.94 16.24
CA PHE A 345 -6.57 -24.26 16.78
C PHE A 345 -6.10 -24.47 18.22
N GLU A 346 -6.11 -23.40 19.02
CA GLU A 346 -5.65 -23.40 20.41
C GLU A 346 -4.17 -23.78 20.60
N ARG A 347 -3.33 -23.62 19.56
CA ARG A 347 -1.91 -23.93 19.55
C ARG A 347 -1.05 -22.67 19.47
N PRO A 348 0.22 -22.73 19.92
CA PRO A 348 1.14 -21.61 19.79
C PRO A 348 1.26 -21.18 18.31
N THR A 349 1.08 -19.91 18.04
CA THR A 349 1.03 -19.36 16.68
C THR A 349 1.75 -18.03 16.62
N ILE A 350 2.57 -17.85 15.59
CA ILE A 350 3.06 -16.53 15.21
C ILE A 350 2.29 -16.04 14.00
N LEU A 351 1.97 -14.75 14.01
CA LEU A 351 1.34 -14.06 12.89
C LEU A 351 2.13 -12.80 12.59
N ASN A 352 2.56 -12.65 11.35
CA ASN A 352 3.18 -11.43 10.85
C ASN A 352 2.51 -10.98 9.55
N ASN A 353 2.62 -9.69 9.27
CA ASN A 353 2.15 -9.06 8.05
C ASN A 353 3.08 -9.37 6.87
N VAL A 354 2.61 -9.24 5.63
CA VAL A 354 3.36 -9.54 4.38
C VAL A 354 4.67 -8.76 4.28
N GLU A 355 4.64 -7.43 4.50
CA GLU A 355 5.85 -6.61 4.43
C GLU A 355 6.87 -7.03 5.51
N THR A 356 6.42 -7.46 6.68
CA THR A 356 7.30 -8.01 7.71
C THR A 356 8.04 -9.24 7.20
N TRP A 357 7.32 -10.18 6.57
CA TRP A 357 7.91 -11.38 5.98
C TRP A 357 8.92 -11.06 4.90
N ALA A 358 8.62 -10.11 4.02
CA ALA A 358 9.48 -9.74 2.88
C ALA A 358 10.86 -9.20 3.27
N ASN A 359 11.03 -8.72 4.51
CA ASN A 359 12.33 -8.25 5.02
C ASN A 359 13.24 -9.39 5.50
N ILE A 360 12.68 -10.50 5.97
CA ILE A 360 13.41 -11.53 6.72
C ILE A 360 14.54 -12.20 5.91
N PRO A 361 14.33 -12.66 4.65
CA PRO A 361 15.41 -13.29 3.91
C PRO A 361 16.63 -12.39 3.72
N GLN A 362 16.41 -11.09 3.50
CA GLN A 362 17.50 -10.13 3.35
C GLN A 362 18.26 -9.88 4.67
N ILE A 363 17.56 -9.91 5.80
CA ILE A 363 18.19 -9.82 7.13
C ILE A 363 19.10 -11.03 7.37
N ILE A 364 18.65 -12.24 7.05
CA ILE A 364 19.45 -13.47 7.19
C ILE A 364 20.68 -13.44 6.30
N LEU A 365 20.54 -13.00 5.04
CA LEU A 365 21.61 -12.98 4.06
C LEU A 365 22.69 -11.94 4.34
N ASN A 366 22.29 -10.75 4.77
CA ASN A 366 23.19 -9.60 4.92
C ASN A 366 23.60 -9.35 6.39
N GLY A 367 22.98 -10.06 7.33
CA GLY A 367 23.22 -9.91 8.77
C GLY A 367 22.32 -8.86 9.44
N PRO A 368 22.15 -8.97 10.76
CA PRO A 368 21.24 -8.11 11.53
C PRO A 368 21.71 -6.65 11.53
N GLU A 369 23.01 -6.39 11.60
CA GLU A 369 23.57 -5.03 11.60
C GLU A 369 23.27 -4.27 10.31
N TRP A 370 23.30 -4.96 9.17
CA TRP A 370 22.96 -4.36 7.89
C TRP A 370 21.56 -3.71 7.92
N PHE A 371 20.59 -4.41 8.51
CA PHE A 371 19.22 -3.89 8.66
C PHE A 371 19.11 -2.86 9.78
N ALA A 372 19.77 -3.11 10.92
CA ALA A 372 19.75 -2.24 12.09
C ALA A 372 20.41 -0.86 11.83
N ASN A 373 21.33 -0.77 10.86
CA ASN A 373 21.95 0.48 10.44
C ASN A 373 21.06 1.34 9.53
N MET A 374 19.89 0.82 9.10
CA MET A 374 18.87 1.60 8.43
C MET A 374 17.81 2.07 9.42
N GLY A 375 17.28 3.27 9.21
CA GLY A 375 16.20 3.79 10.04
C GLY A 375 16.70 4.60 11.24
N THR A 376 15.84 4.69 12.27
CA THR A 376 16.12 5.42 13.51
C THR A 376 16.61 4.46 14.61
N GLU A 377 17.00 5.01 15.76
CA GLU A 377 17.47 4.22 16.90
C GLU A 377 16.46 3.16 17.34
N LYS A 378 15.16 3.51 17.38
CA LYS A 378 14.07 2.63 17.87
C LYS A 378 13.27 1.96 16.74
N SER A 379 13.36 2.46 15.52
CA SER A 379 12.61 1.94 14.38
C SER A 379 13.58 1.63 13.24
N LYS A 380 14.00 0.36 13.18
CA LYS A 380 15.01 -0.12 12.23
C LYS A 380 14.44 -0.49 10.87
N GLY A 381 15.30 -0.42 9.83
CA GLY A 381 14.98 -0.85 8.48
C GLY A 381 14.20 0.18 7.68
N THR A 382 13.44 -0.33 6.72
CA THR A 382 12.62 0.45 5.79
C THR A 382 11.12 0.29 6.06
N LYS A 383 10.31 1.16 5.45
CA LYS A 383 8.85 1.05 5.43
C LYS A 383 8.32 1.32 4.03
N VAL A 384 7.40 0.48 3.59
CA VAL A 384 6.67 0.70 2.35
C VAL A 384 5.44 1.56 2.62
N PHE A 385 5.25 2.60 1.80
CA PHE A 385 4.06 3.44 1.82
C PHE A 385 3.29 3.36 0.50
N ALA A 386 1.97 3.22 0.60
CA ALA A 386 1.04 3.49 -0.49
C ALA A 386 0.72 5.00 -0.46
N LEU A 387 1.41 5.74 -1.33
CA LEU A 387 1.28 7.19 -1.42
C LEU A 387 0.14 7.55 -2.35
N GLY A 388 -0.81 8.34 -1.85
CA GLY A 388 -1.99 8.74 -2.59
C GLY A 388 -2.61 10.04 -2.11
N GLY A 389 -3.77 10.39 -2.67
CA GLY A 389 -4.48 11.63 -2.37
C GLY A 389 -4.08 12.78 -3.27
N LYS A 390 -3.85 13.97 -2.70
CA LYS A 390 -3.49 15.20 -3.41
C LYS A 390 -1.99 15.31 -3.63
N ILE A 391 -1.46 14.47 -4.53
CA ILE A 391 -0.02 14.36 -4.81
C ILE A 391 0.20 14.05 -6.29
N HIS A 392 1.33 14.47 -6.86
CA HIS A 392 1.65 14.21 -8.27
C HIS A 392 1.93 12.72 -8.53
N ASN A 393 2.85 12.13 -7.77
CA ASN A 393 3.29 10.75 -7.99
C ASN A 393 2.57 9.81 -7.02
N THR A 394 1.42 9.29 -7.43
CA THR A 394 0.72 8.23 -6.68
C THR A 394 1.39 6.89 -6.95
N GLY A 395 1.69 6.13 -5.88
CA GLY A 395 2.32 4.83 -6.04
C GLY A 395 2.87 4.22 -4.76
N LEU A 396 3.82 3.28 -4.91
CA LEU A 396 4.50 2.63 -3.79
C LEU A 396 5.88 3.22 -3.59
N VAL A 397 6.18 3.59 -2.37
CA VAL A 397 7.43 4.19 -1.95
C VAL A 397 8.01 3.42 -0.78
N GLU A 398 9.25 2.94 -0.90
CA GLU A 398 9.96 2.31 0.22
C GLU A 398 11.14 3.18 0.65
N VAL A 399 11.08 3.66 1.89
CA VAL A 399 12.09 4.57 2.45
C VAL A 399 12.61 4.07 3.79
N PRO A 400 13.84 4.44 4.19
CA PRO A 400 14.30 4.20 5.56
C PRO A 400 13.35 4.81 6.58
N MET A 401 13.13 4.12 7.69
CA MET A 401 12.43 4.70 8.84
C MET A 401 13.11 6.00 9.26
N GLY A 402 12.32 7.03 9.58
CA GLY A 402 12.85 8.34 9.93
C GLY A 402 13.02 9.32 8.76
N THR A 403 12.78 8.88 7.52
CA THR A 403 12.57 9.82 6.40
C THR A 403 11.44 10.77 6.75
N THR A 404 11.61 12.07 6.53
CA THR A 404 10.60 13.05 6.90
C THR A 404 9.36 13.00 6.00
N LEU A 405 8.20 13.39 6.53
CA LEU A 405 6.99 13.49 5.72
C LEU A 405 7.19 14.45 4.54
N ARG A 406 7.90 15.55 4.73
CA ARG A 406 8.23 16.50 3.66
C ARG A 406 9.02 15.85 2.53
N GLU A 407 10.07 15.09 2.84
CA GLU A 407 10.86 14.38 1.82
C GLU A 407 10.00 13.40 1.01
N ILE A 408 9.10 12.67 1.69
CA ILE A 408 8.19 11.73 1.02
C ILE A 408 7.22 12.48 0.09
N VAL A 409 6.63 13.59 0.56
CA VAL A 409 5.61 14.33 -0.19
C VAL A 409 6.21 15.18 -1.30
N GLU A 410 7.23 16.01 -0.98
CA GLU A 410 7.76 16.99 -1.94
C GLU A 410 8.78 16.37 -2.89
N GLU A 411 9.72 15.57 -2.37
CA GLU A 411 10.84 15.11 -3.20
C GLU A 411 10.53 13.82 -3.95
N ILE A 412 9.90 12.84 -3.28
CA ILE A 412 9.53 11.57 -3.90
C ILE A 412 8.17 11.70 -4.59
N GLY A 413 7.18 12.22 -3.88
CA GLY A 413 5.80 12.38 -4.36
C GLY A 413 5.59 13.50 -5.37
N GLY A 414 6.60 14.36 -5.59
CA GLY A 414 6.52 15.47 -6.55
C GLY A 414 5.67 16.66 -6.10
N GLY A 415 5.26 16.69 -4.82
CA GLY A 415 4.50 17.80 -4.21
C GLY A 415 3.01 17.80 -4.54
N ILE A 416 2.35 18.87 -4.09
CA ILE A 416 0.91 19.08 -4.24
C ILE A 416 0.61 19.63 -5.64
N PRO A 417 -0.35 19.04 -6.40
CA PRO A 417 -0.69 19.51 -7.73
C PRO A 417 -1.37 20.90 -7.72
N ASN A 418 -1.33 21.57 -8.88
CA ASN A 418 -2.02 22.84 -9.15
C ASN A 418 -1.60 24.03 -8.26
N GLY A 419 -0.37 24.01 -7.71
CA GLY A 419 0.15 25.11 -6.87
C GLY A 419 -0.55 25.28 -5.52
N LYS A 420 -1.30 24.28 -5.09
CA LYS A 420 -1.96 24.27 -3.79
C LYS A 420 -0.98 23.97 -2.66
N GLN A 421 -1.42 24.29 -1.43
CA GLN A 421 -0.62 24.08 -0.23
C GLN A 421 -0.92 22.74 0.43
N PHE A 422 0.12 22.12 0.98
CA PHE A 422 -0.04 20.97 1.87
C PHE A 422 -0.83 21.37 3.12
N LYS A 423 -1.88 20.64 3.42
CA LYS A 423 -2.70 20.84 4.63
C LYS A 423 -2.40 19.81 5.68
N ALA A 424 -2.45 18.55 5.29
CA ALA A 424 -2.26 17.43 6.20
C ALA A 424 -1.95 16.14 5.42
N ALA A 425 -1.51 15.10 6.14
CA ALA A 425 -1.48 13.73 5.65
C ALA A 425 -2.12 12.79 6.67
N GLN A 426 -2.85 11.79 6.21
CA GLN A 426 -3.38 10.70 7.04
C GLN A 426 -2.46 9.50 6.91
N THR A 427 -1.93 8.99 8.03
CA THR A 427 -1.23 7.71 8.10
C THR A 427 -2.10 6.64 8.75
N GLY A 428 -1.91 5.37 8.38
CA GLY A 428 -2.57 4.23 9.02
C GLY A 428 -4.08 4.14 8.79
N GLY A 429 -4.60 4.79 7.76
CA GLY A 429 -6.01 4.71 7.40
C GLY A 429 -6.96 5.04 8.56
N PRO A 430 -8.04 4.25 8.75
CA PRO A 430 -9.04 4.47 9.79
C PRO A 430 -8.53 4.25 11.22
N SER A 431 -7.39 3.59 11.37
CA SER A 431 -6.75 3.35 12.68
C SER A 431 -5.71 4.39 13.05
N GLY A 432 -5.26 5.18 12.09
CA GLY A 432 -4.20 6.16 12.27
C GLY A 432 -4.71 7.57 12.59
N GLY A 433 -3.83 8.55 12.41
CA GLY A 433 -4.12 9.94 12.71
C GLY A 433 -3.66 10.90 11.61
N CYS A 434 -4.21 12.10 11.66
CA CYS A 434 -3.86 13.19 10.78
C CYS A 434 -2.58 13.88 11.25
N ILE A 435 -1.65 14.14 10.33
CA ILE A 435 -0.41 14.89 10.55
C ILE A 435 -0.58 16.25 9.86
N PRO A 436 -0.74 17.36 10.60
CA PRO A 436 -0.94 18.69 10.03
C PRO A 436 0.36 19.29 9.48
N ALA A 437 0.23 20.40 8.74
CA ALA A 437 1.37 21.09 8.14
C ALA A 437 2.45 21.54 9.15
N GLU A 438 2.09 21.84 10.40
CA GLU A 438 3.05 22.17 11.46
C GLU A 438 4.01 21.04 11.83
N HIS A 439 3.63 19.78 11.50
CA HIS A 439 4.44 18.58 11.70
C HIS A 439 4.96 18.00 10.37
N PHE A 440 5.05 18.81 9.30
CA PHE A 440 5.46 18.35 7.97
C PHE A 440 6.90 17.80 7.94
N ASP A 441 7.76 18.24 8.85
CA ASP A 441 9.14 17.77 8.98
C ASP A 441 9.31 16.62 9.99
N VAL A 442 8.19 16.02 10.46
CA VAL A 442 8.26 14.90 11.39
C VAL A 442 8.95 13.70 10.74
N PRO A 443 9.94 13.07 11.41
CA PRO A 443 10.46 11.78 10.97
C PRO A 443 9.38 10.71 11.04
N ILE A 444 9.17 9.99 9.94
CA ILE A 444 8.14 8.95 9.87
C ILE A 444 8.71 7.66 10.47
N ASP A 445 8.43 7.45 11.75
CA ASP A 445 8.69 6.22 12.48
C ASP A 445 7.61 5.98 13.55
N TYR A 446 7.65 4.80 14.22
CA TYR A 446 6.61 4.43 15.18
C TYR A 446 6.51 5.40 16.36
N ASP A 447 7.64 5.79 16.93
CA ASP A 447 7.69 6.55 18.17
C ASP A 447 7.37 8.03 17.93
N ASN A 448 7.91 8.64 16.87
CA ASN A 448 7.63 10.04 16.51
C ASN A 448 6.16 10.25 16.12
N LEU A 449 5.57 9.31 15.36
CA LEU A 449 4.15 9.40 15.00
C LEU A 449 3.24 9.28 16.22
N MET A 450 3.55 8.36 17.16
CA MET A 450 2.79 8.26 18.41
C MET A 450 2.89 9.52 19.25
N ALA A 451 4.04 10.18 19.31
CA ALA A 451 4.24 11.42 20.07
C ALA A 451 3.32 12.57 19.62
N ILE A 452 3.00 12.64 18.32
CA ILE A 452 2.08 13.65 17.76
C ILE A 452 0.63 13.18 17.72
N GLY A 453 0.30 12.00 18.28
CA GLY A 453 -1.05 11.45 18.32
C GLY A 453 -1.50 10.79 17.02
N SER A 454 -0.54 10.42 16.16
CA SER A 454 -0.77 9.61 14.97
C SER A 454 -0.27 8.18 15.18
N MET A 455 -0.30 7.36 14.12
CA MET A 455 0.13 5.96 14.14
C MET A 455 0.64 5.57 12.76
N MET A 456 1.68 4.75 12.70
CA MET A 456 2.25 4.26 11.42
C MET A 456 1.21 3.56 10.55
N GLY A 457 0.41 2.71 11.14
CA GLY A 457 -0.50 1.84 10.41
C GLY A 457 0.24 0.86 9.50
N SER A 458 -0.48 0.30 8.54
CA SER A 458 0.08 -0.63 7.56
C SER A 458 0.96 0.06 6.51
N GLY A 459 0.81 1.37 6.29
CA GLY A 459 1.60 2.18 5.35
C GLY A 459 0.77 2.96 4.34
N GLY A 460 -0.56 3.02 4.51
CA GLY A 460 -1.38 3.96 3.74
C GLY A 460 -0.99 5.40 4.11
N LEU A 461 -0.67 6.23 3.12
CA LEU A 461 -0.30 7.64 3.29
C LEU A 461 -1.12 8.50 2.32
N ILE A 462 -2.16 9.14 2.84
CA ILE A 462 -3.09 9.95 2.06
C ILE A 462 -2.78 11.43 2.27
N VAL A 463 -2.30 12.09 1.23
CA VAL A 463 -1.93 13.52 1.24
C VAL A 463 -3.16 14.39 0.95
N MET A 464 -3.29 15.48 1.66
CA MET A 464 -4.43 16.41 1.61
C MET A 464 -3.96 17.85 1.42
N ASP A 465 -4.68 18.59 0.57
CA ASP A 465 -4.47 20.02 0.33
C ASP A 465 -5.51 20.88 1.06
N GLU A 466 -5.40 22.19 0.91
CA GLU A 466 -6.32 23.18 1.50
C GLU A 466 -7.80 23.01 1.11
N SER A 467 -8.09 22.31 0.01
CA SER A 467 -9.46 22.03 -0.41
C SER A 467 -10.09 20.80 0.28
N THR A 468 -9.37 20.19 1.21
CA THR A 468 -9.86 19.03 1.97
C THR A 468 -10.54 19.47 3.26
N CYS A 469 -11.76 19.03 3.51
CA CYS A 469 -12.46 19.26 4.77
C CYS A 469 -12.07 18.21 5.81
N MET A 470 -11.52 18.62 6.94
CA MET A 470 -11.02 17.67 7.95
C MET A 470 -12.16 16.99 8.72
N VAL A 471 -13.32 17.61 8.82
CA VAL A 471 -14.53 17.01 9.40
C VAL A 471 -15.06 15.89 8.50
N ASP A 472 -15.08 16.12 7.19
CA ASP A 472 -15.56 15.14 6.21
C ASP A 472 -14.60 13.94 6.10
N ILE A 473 -13.29 14.17 6.20
CA ILE A 473 -12.28 13.10 6.26
C ILE A 473 -12.46 12.24 7.52
N ALA A 474 -12.65 12.86 8.69
CA ALA A 474 -12.90 12.12 9.92
C ALA A 474 -14.18 11.27 9.81
N LYS A 475 -15.23 11.85 9.20
CA LYS A 475 -16.49 11.14 8.91
C LYS A 475 -16.26 9.95 7.97
N PHE A 476 -15.51 10.12 6.88
CA PHE A 476 -15.20 9.06 5.90
C PHE A 476 -14.53 7.85 6.56
N PHE A 477 -13.51 8.06 7.38
CA PHE A 477 -12.84 6.96 8.07
C PHE A 477 -13.74 6.28 9.10
N LEU A 478 -14.61 7.05 9.75
CA LEU A 478 -15.55 6.47 10.70
C LEU A 478 -16.67 5.69 10.02
N GLU A 479 -17.19 6.15 8.87
CA GLU A 479 -18.14 5.40 8.03
C GLU A 479 -17.57 4.01 7.70
N PHE A 480 -16.34 3.98 7.20
CA PHE A 480 -15.64 2.71 6.94
C PHE A 480 -15.57 1.83 8.19
N THR A 481 -15.20 2.38 9.35
CA THR A 481 -15.09 1.60 10.59
C THR A 481 -16.46 1.08 11.08
N VAL A 482 -17.54 1.84 10.88
CA VAL A 482 -18.91 1.40 11.19
C VAL A 482 -19.30 0.20 10.34
N ASP A 483 -19.01 0.24 9.04
CA ASP A 483 -19.33 -0.83 8.10
C ASP A 483 -18.51 -2.12 8.36
N GLU A 484 -17.26 -1.95 8.80
CA GLU A 484 -16.31 -3.04 9.05
C GLU A 484 -16.35 -3.60 10.49
N SER A 485 -17.16 -3.03 11.37
CA SER A 485 -17.30 -3.53 12.74
C SER A 485 -17.93 -4.92 12.78
N CYS A 486 -17.26 -5.89 13.42
CA CYS A 486 -17.82 -7.23 13.60
C CYS A 486 -19.09 -7.26 14.48
N GLY A 487 -19.39 -6.17 15.21
CA GLY A 487 -20.54 -6.04 16.08
C GLY A 487 -20.45 -6.79 17.42
N LYS A 488 -19.32 -7.42 17.75
CA LYS A 488 -19.19 -8.25 18.97
C LYS A 488 -19.28 -7.44 20.26
N CYS A 489 -18.48 -6.39 20.41
CA CYS A 489 -18.49 -5.58 21.62
C CYS A 489 -19.37 -4.35 21.49
N THR A 490 -20.12 -4.02 22.56
CA THR A 490 -21.06 -2.89 22.59
C THR A 490 -20.39 -1.54 22.34
N PRO A 491 -19.22 -1.21 22.92
CA PRO A 491 -18.57 0.08 22.67
C PRO A 491 -18.34 0.34 21.18
N CYS A 492 -17.76 -0.60 20.46
CA CYS A 492 -17.52 -0.48 19.03
C CYS A 492 -18.86 -0.43 18.25
N ARG A 493 -19.74 -1.44 18.39
CA ARG A 493 -20.99 -1.57 17.62
C ARG A 493 -21.89 -0.34 17.75
N ILE A 494 -22.09 0.16 18.98
CA ILE A 494 -23.01 1.29 19.23
C ILE A 494 -22.25 2.62 19.16
N GLY A 495 -21.07 2.70 19.75
CA GLY A 495 -20.34 3.95 19.88
C GLY A 495 -19.86 4.52 18.54
N THR A 496 -19.31 3.68 17.64
CA THR A 496 -18.94 4.14 16.30
C THR A 496 -20.14 4.72 15.54
N ARG A 497 -21.30 4.06 15.64
CA ARG A 497 -22.53 4.54 15.01
C ARG A 497 -22.99 5.89 15.57
N ARG A 498 -22.93 6.08 16.90
CA ARG A 498 -23.30 7.34 17.54
C ARG A 498 -22.35 8.48 17.19
N MET A 499 -21.04 8.21 17.12
CA MET A 499 -20.07 9.20 16.65
C MET A 499 -20.35 9.60 15.20
N LEU A 500 -20.68 8.63 14.33
CA LEU A 500 -21.01 8.90 12.92
C LEU A 500 -22.23 9.79 12.79
N GLU A 501 -23.30 9.52 13.54
CA GLU A 501 -24.50 10.36 13.56
C GLU A 501 -24.20 11.81 13.96
N ILE A 502 -23.25 12.02 14.89
CA ILE A 502 -22.81 13.37 15.27
C ILE A 502 -22.03 14.04 14.11
N LEU A 503 -21.07 13.34 13.51
CA LEU A 503 -20.30 13.88 12.36
C LEU A 503 -21.21 14.19 11.16
N GLU A 504 -22.24 13.38 10.92
CA GLU A 504 -23.26 13.68 9.92
C GLU A 504 -24.03 14.96 10.24
N LYS A 505 -24.43 15.17 11.50
CA LYS A 505 -25.07 16.43 11.93
C LYS A 505 -24.14 17.61 11.70
N ILE A 506 -22.84 17.48 12.05
CA ILE A 506 -21.85 18.56 11.86
C ILE A 506 -21.71 18.90 10.38
N THR A 507 -21.52 17.92 9.50
CA THR A 507 -21.37 18.15 8.05
C THR A 507 -22.65 18.65 7.37
N LYS A 508 -23.82 18.45 8.02
CA LYS A 508 -25.12 18.99 7.60
C LYS A 508 -25.45 20.38 8.22
N GLY A 509 -24.61 20.89 9.14
CA GLY A 509 -24.84 22.16 9.86
C GLY A 509 -25.95 22.10 10.90
N GLN A 510 -26.31 20.92 11.37
CA GLN A 510 -27.39 20.66 12.31
C GLN A 510 -26.93 20.41 13.75
N ALA A 511 -25.59 20.25 13.93
CA ALA A 511 -25.00 19.99 15.24
C ALA A 511 -24.96 21.26 16.12
N THR A 512 -24.83 21.02 17.42
CA THR A 512 -24.60 22.03 18.48
C THR A 512 -23.19 21.82 19.09
N MET A 513 -22.74 22.75 19.91
CA MET A 513 -21.48 22.58 20.66
C MET A 513 -21.57 21.42 21.66
N GLU A 514 -22.75 21.15 22.22
CA GLU A 514 -22.97 19.99 23.09
C GLU A 514 -22.80 18.65 22.32
N ASP A 515 -23.19 18.59 21.03
CA ASP A 515 -22.90 17.42 20.18
C ASP A 515 -21.38 17.22 20.02
N LEU A 516 -20.57 18.30 19.94
CA LEU A 516 -19.13 18.24 19.84
C LEU A 516 -18.50 17.68 21.13
N ASP A 517 -18.91 18.18 22.30
CA ASP A 517 -18.44 17.69 23.61
C ASP A 517 -18.77 16.21 23.77
N LYS A 518 -19.97 15.80 23.35
CA LYS A 518 -20.39 14.39 23.37
C LYS A 518 -19.58 13.51 22.40
N LEU A 519 -19.17 14.04 21.26
CA LEU A 519 -18.29 13.35 20.32
C LEU A 519 -16.93 13.05 20.97
N GLU A 520 -16.34 14.02 21.66
CA GLU A 520 -15.08 13.86 22.38
C GLU A 520 -15.19 12.82 23.51
N GLU A 521 -16.26 12.86 24.28
CA GLU A 521 -16.55 11.87 25.33
C GLU A 521 -16.66 10.45 24.75
N LEU A 522 -17.40 10.28 23.66
CA LEU A 522 -17.56 8.98 22.99
C LEU A 522 -16.21 8.47 22.45
N CYS A 523 -15.36 9.33 21.90
CA CYS A 523 -14.03 8.95 21.45
C CYS A 523 -13.21 8.33 22.58
N TYR A 524 -13.21 8.95 23.76
CA TYR A 524 -12.54 8.42 24.94
C TYR A 524 -13.09 7.05 25.36
N HIS A 525 -14.43 6.94 25.47
CA HIS A 525 -15.07 5.69 25.89
C HIS A 525 -14.81 4.52 24.93
N LEU A 526 -14.80 4.76 23.63
CA LEU A 526 -14.48 3.71 22.65
C LEU A 526 -13.04 3.22 22.79
N LYS A 527 -12.11 4.16 22.89
CA LYS A 527 -10.70 3.85 23.01
C LYS A 527 -10.38 2.94 24.20
N GLU A 528 -10.98 3.24 25.36
CA GLU A 528 -10.70 2.52 26.59
C GLU A 528 -11.49 1.20 26.75
N ASN A 529 -12.66 1.06 26.12
CA ASN A 529 -13.57 -0.04 26.43
C ASN A 529 -13.80 -1.01 25.25
N SER A 530 -13.25 -0.77 24.05
CA SER A 530 -13.39 -1.69 22.92
C SER A 530 -12.51 -2.93 23.09
N LEU A 531 -13.01 -4.07 22.63
CA LEU A 531 -12.34 -5.37 22.79
C LEU A 531 -11.03 -5.48 21.98
N CYS A 532 -11.01 -4.95 20.75
CA CYS A 532 -9.87 -5.07 19.83
C CYS A 532 -9.45 -3.72 19.26
N ALA A 533 -8.30 -3.72 18.57
CA ALA A 533 -7.71 -2.53 17.99
C ALA A 533 -8.64 -1.77 17.04
N LEU A 534 -9.52 -2.45 16.28
CA LEU A 534 -10.46 -1.77 15.38
C LEU A 534 -11.31 -0.74 16.12
N GLY A 535 -11.94 -1.13 17.23
CA GLY A 535 -12.75 -0.19 18.02
C GLY A 535 -11.90 0.78 18.86
N GLN A 536 -10.75 0.34 19.37
CA GLN A 536 -9.84 1.20 20.15
C GLN A 536 -9.22 2.32 19.31
N THR A 537 -8.98 2.09 18.03
CA THR A 537 -8.36 3.07 17.14
C THR A 537 -9.36 3.86 16.27
N ALA A 538 -10.60 3.41 16.16
CA ALA A 538 -11.67 4.11 15.42
C ALA A 538 -11.80 5.61 15.74
N PRO A 539 -11.58 6.07 16.99
CA PRO A 539 -11.60 7.48 17.33
C PRO A 539 -10.38 8.29 16.86
N ASN A 540 -9.25 7.66 16.49
CA ASN A 540 -8.01 8.36 16.23
C ASN A 540 -8.11 9.44 15.13
N PRO A 541 -8.75 9.20 13.96
CA PRO A 541 -8.95 10.24 12.95
C PRO A 541 -9.72 11.44 13.49
N ILE A 542 -10.74 11.21 14.35
CA ILE A 542 -11.53 12.26 14.96
C ILE A 542 -10.70 13.04 15.99
N ILE A 543 -10.03 12.34 16.90
CA ILE A 543 -9.19 12.95 17.95
C ILE A 543 -8.09 13.82 17.32
N SER A 544 -7.41 13.32 16.29
CA SER A 544 -6.32 14.06 15.64
C SER A 544 -6.84 15.27 14.86
N THR A 545 -7.97 15.16 14.16
CA THR A 545 -8.58 16.30 13.46
C THR A 545 -9.17 17.32 14.43
N LEU A 546 -9.75 16.91 15.56
CA LEU A 546 -10.18 17.82 16.62
C LEU A 546 -9.00 18.54 17.28
N ARG A 547 -7.89 17.86 17.46
CA ARG A 547 -6.68 18.47 18.06
C ARG A 547 -6.09 19.58 17.18
N TYR A 548 -6.02 19.37 15.86
CA TYR A 548 -5.30 20.26 14.96
C TYR A 548 -6.20 21.16 14.11
N PHE A 549 -7.47 20.84 13.94
CA PHE A 549 -8.43 21.54 13.08
C PHE A 549 -9.77 21.78 13.78
N ARG A 550 -9.74 22.05 15.08
CA ARG A 550 -10.96 22.31 15.88
C ARG A 550 -11.78 23.49 15.34
N ASP A 551 -11.10 24.48 14.79
CA ASP A 551 -11.70 25.65 14.14
C ASP A 551 -12.62 25.26 12.96
N GLU A 552 -12.28 24.24 12.19
CA GLU A 552 -13.15 23.73 11.13
C GLU A 552 -14.46 23.12 11.71
N TYR A 553 -14.38 22.38 12.82
CA TYR A 553 -15.58 21.88 13.50
C TYR A 553 -16.46 23.02 14.01
N ILE A 554 -15.86 24.04 14.62
CA ILE A 554 -16.58 25.23 15.10
C ILE A 554 -17.24 25.96 13.93
N ALA A 555 -16.54 26.17 12.81
CA ALA A 555 -17.09 26.79 11.62
C ALA A 555 -18.31 26.02 11.06
N HIS A 556 -18.27 24.69 11.05
CA HIS A 556 -19.43 23.87 10.64
C HIS A 556 -20.62 24.00 11.60
N ILE A 557 -20.33 24.06 12.91
CA ILE A 557 -21.36 24.07 13.96
C ILE A 557 -21.93 25.46 14.18
N VAL A 558 -21.08 26.49 14.33
CA VAL A 558 -21.47 27.85 14.70
C VAL A 558 -21.79 28.69 13.46
N ASP A 559 -20.80 28.77 12.54
CA ASP A 559 -20.90 29.63 11.36
C ASP A 559 -21.71 29.00 10.22
N LYS A 560 -22.09 27.71 10.36
CA LYS A 560 -22.79 26.94 9.34
C LYS A 560 -22.06 26.99 7.98
N LYS A 561 -20.75 26.94 8.02
CA LYS A 561 -19.85 27.08 6.86
C LYS A 561 -18.82 25.95 6.83
N CYS A 562 -18.58 25.39 5.66
CA CYS A 562 -17.47 24.48 5.41
C CYS A 562 -16.28 25.26 4.80
N PRO A 563 -15.17 25.51 5.52
CA PRO A 563 -14.05 26.30 5.02
C PRO A 563 -13.45 25.75 3.71
N ALA A 564 -13.40 24.44 3.56
CA ALA A 564 -12.93 23.76 2.34
C ALA A 564 -13.98 23.72 1.21
N GLY A 565 -15.22 24.11 1.47
CA GLY A 565 -16.31 24.08 0.49
C GLY A 565 -16.66 22.67 -0.02
N VAL A 566 -16.56 21.65 0.83
CA VAL A 566 -16.83 20.23 0.50
C VAL A 566 -18.23 19.82 0.95
N CYS A 567 -18.65 20.17 2.15
CA CYS A 567 -19.92 19.75 2.76
C CYS A 567 -21.11 20.37 2.06
N LYS A 568 -21.79 19.60 1.20
CA LYS A 568 -22.88 20.10 0.31
C LYS A 568 -23.96 20.90 1.04
N ASN A 569 -24.35 20.47 2.25
CA ASN A 569 -25.42 21.14 2.99
C ASN A 569 -25.04 22.52 3.50
N LEU A 570 -23.74 22.80 3.61
CA LEU A 570 -23.20 24.08 4.08
C LEU A 570 -22.77 25.00 2.94
N LEU A 571 -22.83 24.52 1.69
CA LEU A 571 -22.49 25.35 0.54
C LEU A 571 -23.55 26.43 0.32
N GLN A 572 -23.10 27.63 0.05
CA GLN A 572 -23.93 28.71 -0.43
C GLN A 572 -23.38 29.20 -1.76
N PHE A 573 -24.26 29.39 -2.72
CA PHE A 573 -23.91 29.95 -4.00
C PHE A 573 -24.46 31.38 -4.08
N SER A 574 -23.60 32.30 -4.50
CA SER A 574 -24.03 33.69 -4.73
C SER A 574 -23.51 34.21 -6.06
N ILE A 575 -24.22 35.19 -6.62
CA ILE A 575 -23.82 35.83 -7.87
C ILE A 575 -23.13 37.14 -7.53
N ILE A 576 -21.87 37.28 -7.93
CA ILE A 576 -21.07 38.49 -7.82
C ILE A 576 -21.60 39.49 -8.86
N GLN A 577 -22.34 40.48 -8.42
CA GLN A 577 -23.06 41.39 -9.34
C GLN A 577 -22.11 42.16 -10.27
N ASP A 578 -20.95 42.57 -9.79
CA ASP A 578 -19.95 43.33 -10.56
C ASP A 578 -19.34 42.52 -11.71
N LYS A 579 -19.24 41.19 -11.54
CA LYS A 579 -18.75 40.29 -12.58
C LYS A 579 -19.86 39.80 -13.50
N CYS A 580 -21.12 39.87 -13.05
CA CYS A 580 -22.26 39.32 -13.76
C CYS A 580 -22.60 40.13 -15.03
N LYS A 581 -22.46 39.52 -16.20
CA LYS A 581 -22.85 40.13 -17.49
C LYS A 581 -24.34 39.95 -17.84
N LYS A 582 -25.16 39.52 -16.87
CA LYS A 582 -26.62 39.39 -16.99
C LYS A 582 -27.07 38.54 -18.21
N CYS A 583 -26.27 37.54 -18.62
CA CYS A 583 -26.48 36.73 -19.81
C CYS A 583 -27.59 35.65 -19.67
N SER A 584 -28.11 35.43 -18.47
CA SER A 584 -29.17 34.43 -18.14
C SER A 584 -28.78 32.95 -18.30
N LEU A 585 -27.56 32.60 -18.64
CA LEU A 585 -27.14 31.21 -18.83
C LEU A 585 -27.32 30.37 -17.57
N CYS A 586 -26.93 30.90 -16.43
CA CYS A 586 -27.07 30.22 -15.13
C CYS A 586 -28.55 29.94 -14.79
N GLN A 587 -29.46 30.90 -15.05
CA GLN A 587 -30.89 30.74 -14.81
C GLN A 587 -31.50 29.66 -15.72
N LYS A 588 -31.19 29.70 -17.03
CA LYS A 588 -31.71 28.74 -18.02
C LYS A 588 -31.28 27.31 -17.78
N ASN A 589 -30.11 27.12 -17.16
CA ASN A 589 -29.55 25.81 -16.87
C ASN A 589 -29.77 25.36 -15.41
N CYS A 590 -30.48 26.13 -14.59
CA CYS A 590 -30.80 25.72 -13.23
C CYS A 590 -31.90 24.66 -13.21
N PRO A 591 -31.62 23.40 -12.81
CA PRO A 591 -32.59 22.29 -12.90
C PRO A 591 -33.80 22.48 -11.99
N VAL A 592 -33.71 23.34 -10.97
CA VAL A 592 -34.78 23.58 -9.98
C VAL A 592 -35.29 25.02 -10.03
N GLY A 593 -34.90 25.84 -11.00
CA GLY A 593 -35.33 27.21 -11.12
C GLY A 593 -34.97 28.12 -9.92
N ALA A 594 -33.89 27.81 -9.21
CA ALA A 594 -33.44 28.56 -8.04
C ALA A 594 -32.77 29.92 -8.36
N ILE A 595 -32.64 30.30 -9.62
CA ILE A 595 -31.99 31.55 -10.04
C ILE A 595 -33.08 32.49 -10.58
N GLU A 596 -33.34 33.56 -9.85
CA GLU A 596 -34.35 34.55 -10.15
C GLU A 596 -33.71 35.85 -10.62
N GLY A 597 -34.46 36.65 -11.38
CA GLY A 597 -34.03 37.95 -11.89
C GLY A 597 -34.19 38.11 -13.40
N SER A 598 -33.76 39.25 -13.91
CA SER A 598 -33.87 39.66 -15.29
C SER A 598 -32.52 40.17 -15.87
N ARG A 599 -32.47 40.40 -17.17
CA ARG A 599 -31.29 41.02 -17.80
C ARG A 599 -31.10 42.49 -17.44
N GLU A 600 -32.14 43.15 -16.93
CA GLU A 600 -32.08 44.53 -16.52
C GLU A 600 -31.61 44.65 -15.05
N GLU A 601 -32.25 43.91 -14.15
CA GLU A 601 -32.01 43.95 -12.72
C GLU A 601 -30.81 43.12 -12.28
N GLY A 602 -30.45 42.09 -13.04
CA GLY A 602 -29.45 41.07 -12.67
C GLY A 602 -30.10 39.82 -12.10
N PHE A 603 -29.27 38.88 -11.66
CA PHE A 603 -29.71 37.58 -11.18
C PHE A 603 -29.30 37.35 -9.72
N LYS A 604 -30.14 36.64 -8.98
CA LYS A 604 -29.87 36.18 -7.61
C LYS A 604 -30.20 34.70 -7.47
N ILE A 605 -29.51 34.01 -6.56
CA ILE A 605 -29.79 32.61 -6.25
C ILE A 605 -30.68 32.55 -5.00
N ASP A 606 -31.84 31.96 -5.13
CA ASP A 606 -32.70 31.61 -4.00
C ASP A 606 -32.10 30.38 -3.29
N THR A 607 -31.48 30.61 -2.15
CA THR A 607 -30.79 29.57 -1.38
C THR A 607 -31.76 28.53 -0.80
N SER A 608 -33.05 28.85 -0.68
CA SER A 608 -34.08 27.92 -0.20
C SER A 608 -34.47 26.88 -1.25
N LYS A 609 -34.40 27.24 -2.54
CA LYS A 609 -34.68 26.37 -3.68
C LYS A 609 -33.42 25.68 -4.22
N CYS A 610 -32.23 26.22 -3.93
CA CYS A 610 -30.98 25.77 -4.50
C CYS A 610 -30.58 24.39 -3.98
N ILE A 611 -30.50 23.38 -4.86
CA ILE A 611 -30.02 22.03 -4.53
C ILE A 611 -28.48 21.88 -4.54
N LYS A 612 -27.78 22.99 -4.69
CA LYS A 612 -26.30 23.07 -4.60
C LYS A 612 -25.54 22.18 -5.59
N CYS A 613 -26.11 21.96 -6.79
CA CYS A 613 -25.54 21.07 -7.83
C CYS A 613 -24.34 21.65 -8.58
N GLY A 614 -24.06 22.95 -8.49
CA GLY A 614 -22.93 23.61 -9.15
C GLY A 614 -23.05 23.85 -10.66
N VAL A 615 -24.15 23.45 -11.32
CA VAL A 615 -24.36 23.65 -12.76
C VAL A 615 -24.22 25.12 -13.17
N CYS A 616 -24.72 26.03 -12.35
CA CYS A 616 -24.62 27.46 -12.61
C CYS A 616 -23.15 27.95 -12.71
N ILE A 617 -22.23 27.42 -11.89
CA ILE A 617 -20.80 27.76 -11.95
C ILE A 617 -20.20 27.28 -13.27
N SER A 618 -20.43 25.99 -13.64
CA SER A 618 -19.88 25.42 -14.87
C SER A 618 -20.38 26.08 -16.15
N LYS A 619 -21.52 26.78 -16.07
CA LYS A 619 -22.12 27.52 -17.20
C LYS A 619 -21.79 29.03 -17.18
N CYS A 620 -21.10 29.53 -16.17
CA CYS A 620 -20.75 30.93 -16.08
C CYS A 620 -19.37 31.17 -16.71
N HIS A 621 -19.32 31.79 -17.89
CA HIS A 621 -18.08 32.14 -18.58
C HIS A 621 -17.39 33.41 -18.01
N PHE A 622 -17.95 34.02 -16.98
CA PHE A 622 -17.51 35.30 -16.42
C PHE A 622 -17.02 35.17 -14.98
N ASP A 623 -16.92 33.96 -14.46
CA ASP A 623 -16.57 33.67 -13.05
C ASP A 623 -17.37 34.53 -12.06
N ALA A 624 -18.65 34.79 -12.41
CA ALA A 624 -19.54 35.62 -11.65
C ALA A 624 -20.34 34.84 -10.57
N ILE A 625 -20.13 33.55 -10.43
CA ILE A 625 -20.80 32.73 -9.41
C ILE A 625 -19.75 32.19 -8.47
N GLU A 626 -19.86 32.59 -7.22
CA GLU A 626 -18.99 32.12 -6.14
C GLU A 626 -19.65 31.01 -5.33
N LYS A 627 -18.83 30.12 -4.83
CA LYS A 627 -19.17 29.05 -3.90
C LYS A 627 -18.59 29.44 -2.54
N LYS A 628 -19.44 29.66 -1.55
CA LYS A 628 -19.04 29.98 -0.17
C LYS A 628 -19.39 28.83 0.77
#